data_a60d0e3f1077ea5ae8d455e8ccd00638
#
_entry.id   a60d0e3f1077ea5ae8d455e8ccd00638
#
_cell.length_a   1.000
_cell.length_b   1.000
_cell.length_c   1.000
_cell.angle_alpha   90.00
_cell.angle_beta   90.00
_cell.angle_gamma   90.00
#
_symmetry.space_group_name_H-M   'P 1'
#
loop_
_entity.id
_entity.type
_entity.pdbx_description
1 polymer ?
#
loop_
_entity_poly.entity_id
_entity_poly.type
_entity_poly.pdbx_seq_one_letter_code
_entity_poly.pdbx_strand_id
1 'polypeptide(L)'
;MYIKKMETIIDEKIYFNQSMGVNMNVNEGEKLVVHFGAWNREVEIGYSEDIEENRMGISYSLMAPFTVPDDIDFEYRKEGNVLHIGPVLGIVRGNNFPHLNRSKNILLPWVKDYHNINGLVIIFPLSAVYEGAQSVKGFYYNSNNPQKRWEEGNFPFPSAVFNKKTGGVGKRYRRLFEELTNGRFINSSGTGKWEFFSAIFNNPETKSKVPYTEKFQDFQQLFTMLNKYGVLYLKRRYGSRGYGIIQVKKLENLYEVTRVLKDTQKKDQFETEIELKSFLEGLITRNG
;
A
#
# COMPACT_ATOMS: atom_id res chain seq x y z
N MET A 1 -3.30 -14.73 -19.79
CA MET A 1 -3.66 -14.08 -21.09
C MET A 1 -2.92 -12.77 -21.24
N TYR A 2 -2.20 -12.58 -22.32
CA TYR A 2 -1.54 -11.31 -22.61
C TYR A 2 -2.49 -10.34 -23.32
N ILE A 3 -2.24 -9.06 -23.20
CA ILE A 3 -3.02 -8.02 -23.89
C ILE A 3 -2.19 -7.41 -25.01
N LYS A 4 -2.74 -7.36 -26.22
CA LYS A 4 -2.14 -6.70 -27.39
C LYS A 4 -2.95 -5.45 -27.73
N LYS A 5 -2.30 -4.30 -27.69
CA LYS A 5 -2.91 -3.05 -28.14
C LYS A 5 -2.92 -3.01 -29.68
N MET A 6 -4.08 -2.82 -30.25
CA MET A 6 -4.30 -2.77 -31.68
C MET A 6 -4.17 -1.33 -32.19
N GLU A 7 -2.94 -0.89 -32.48
CA GLU A 7 -2.60 0.52 -32.74
C GLU A 7 -3.34 1.17 -33.93
N THR A 8 -3.78 0.35 -34.88
CA THR A 8 -4.46 0.84 -36.10
C THR A 8 -5.99 0.75 -36.03
N ILE A 9 -6.53 0.12 -34.99
CA ILE A 9 -7.96 -0.11 -34.86
C ILE A 9 -8.57 0.91 -33.90
N ILE A 10 -9.47 1.75 -34.41
CA ILE A 10 -10.08 2.87 -33.69
C ILE A 10 -11.52 2.63 -33.23
N ASP A 11 -12.05 1.44 -33.45
CA ASP A 11 -13.36 1.04 -32.92
C ASP A 11 -13.34 0.80 -31.39
N GLU A 12 -14.50 0.50 -30.81
CA GLU A 12 -14.63 0.19 -29.37
C GLU A 12 -14.84 -1.30 -29.14
N LYS A 13 -13.89 -2.13 -29.64
CA LYS A 13 -13.96 -3.58 -29.56
C LYS A 13 -12.77 -4.20 -28.85
N ILE A 14 -13.00 -5.40 -28.31
CA ILE A 14 -11.94 -6.32 -27.96
C ILE A 14 -11.97 -7.50 -28.93
N TYR A 15 -10.78 -8.03 -29.19
CA TYR A 15 -10.59 -9.05 -30.21
C TYR A 15 -10.02 -10.33 -29.62
N PHE A 16 -10.57 -11.46 -30.02
CA PHE A 16 -10.04 -12.77 -29.75
C PHE A 16 -9.74 -13.50 -31.05
N ASN A 17 -8.88 -14.50 -31.03
CA ASN A 17 -8.94 -15.50 -32.10
C ASN A 17 -10.16 -16.42 -31.88
N GLN A 18 -10.54 -17.14 -32.91
CA GLN A 18 -11.74 -17.96 -32.87
C GLN A 18 -11.67 -19.05 -31.80
N SER A 19 -10.52 -19.73 -31.66
CA SER A 19 -10.29 -20.78 -30.65
C SER A 19 -10.51 -20.23 -29.21
N MET A 20 -9.94 -19.08 -28.89
CA MET A 20 -10.10 -18.45 -27.59
C MET A 20 -11.52 -17.98 -27.35
N GLY A 21 -12.18 -17.40 -28.36
CA GLY A 21 -13.58 -16.98 -28.27
C GLY A 21 -14.51 -18.16 -27.91
N VAL A 22 -14.31 -19.31 -28.53
CA VAL A 22 -15.06 -20.53 -28.21
C VAL A 22 -14.79 -20.99 -26.78
N ASN A 23 -13.51 -21.03 -26.37
CA ASN A 23 -13.13 -21.43 -25.00
C ASN A 23 -13.69 -20.49 -23.91
N MET A 24 -13.83 -19.22 -24.20
CA MET A 24 -14.43 -18.23 -23.30
C MET A 24 -15.95 -18.18 -23.40
N ASN A 25 -16.55 -18.92 -24.30
CA ASN A 25 -17.98 -18.87 -24.62
C ASN A 25 -18.44 -17.44 -24.91
N VAL A 26 -17.78 -16.80 -25.86
CA VAL A 26 -18.14 -15.46 -26.40
C VAL A 26 -18.33 -15.57 -27.90
N ASN A 27 -19.27 -14.77 -28.45
CA ASN A 27 -19.56 -14.75 -29.88
C ASN A 27 -19.17 -13.42 -30.49
N GLU A 28 -18.84 -13.42 -31.77
CA GLU A 28 -18.62 -12.19 -32.52
C GLU A 28 -19.89 -11.30 -32.47
N GLY A 29 -19.71 -10.02 -32.24
CA GLY A 29 -20.78 -9.05 -32.07
C GLY A 29 -21.47 -9.06 -30.69
N GLU A 30 -21.10 -10.00 -29.80
CA GLU A 30 -21.60 -10.01 -28.42
C GLU A 30 -21.07 -8.77 -27.68
N LYS A 31 -21.91 -8.19 -26.79
CA LYS A 31 -21.49 -7.09 -25.91
C LYS A 31 -21.16 -7.59 -24.52
N LEU A 32 -19.97 -7.25 -24.05
CA LEU A 32 -19.51 -7.55 -22.69
C LEU A 32 -19.17 -6.25 -21.95
N VAL A 33 -19.37 -6.28 -20.63
CA VAL A 33 -18.81 -5.25 -19.75
C VAL A 33 -17.43 -5.72 -19.32
N VAL A 34 -16.39 -5.05 -19.80
CA VAL A 34 -15.01 -5.35 -19.42
C VAL A 34 -14.62 -4.56 -18.18
N HIS A 35 -14.08 -5.23 -17.17
CA HIS A 35 -13.49 -4.63 -15.98
C HIS A 35 -11.98 -4.82 -16.01
N PHE A 36 -11.24 -3.71 -15.97
CA PHE A 36 -9.78 -3.69 -15.84
C PHE A 36 -9.37 -2.71 -14.72
N GLY A 37 -9.04 -3.23 -13.55
CA GLY A 37 -8.98 -2.43 -12.35
C GLY A 37 -10.36 -1.91 -11.94
N ALA A 38 -10.47 -0.61 -11.65
CA ALA A 38 -11.75 0.07 -11.41
C ALA A 38 -12.40 0.59 -12.71
N TRP A 39 -11.65 0.63 -13.82
CA TRP A 39 -12.21 1.02 -15.12
C TRP A 39 -13.12 -0.09 -15.63
N ASN A 40 -14.27 0.31 -16.14
CA ASN A 40 -15.20 -0.61 -16.79
C ASN A 40 -15.86 0.05 -17.99
N ARG A 41 -16.15 -0.75 -19.02
CA ARG A 41 -16.81 -0.30 -20.22
C ARG A 41 -17.54 -1.44 -20.91
N GLU A 42 -18.72 -1.16 -21.49
CA GLU A 42 -19.35 -2.06 -22.44
C GLU A 42 -18.59 -2.00 -23.76
N VAL A 43 -18.20 -3.15 -24.27
CA VAL A 43 -17.46 -3.31 -25.52
C VAL A 43 -18.08 -4.41 -26.36
N GLU A 44 -17.90 -4.34 -27.67
CA GLU A 44 -18.29 -5.39 -28.61
C GLU A 44 -17.13 -6.35 -28.82
N ILE A 45 -17.44 -7.64 -29.00
CA ILE A 45 -16.47 -8.68 -29.32
C ILE A 45 -16.26 -8.73 -30.83
N GLY A 46 -14.99 -8.72 -31.24
CA GLY A 46 -14.58 -9.05 -32.60
C GLY A 46 -13.70 -10.30 -32.64
N TYR A 47 -13.62 -10.95 -33.78
CA TYR A 47 -12.64 -11.99 -34.03
C TYR A 47 -11.57 -11.49 -34.99
N SER A 48 -10.34 -11.90 -34.75
CA SER A 48 -9.21 -11.60 -35.63
C SER A 48 -8.18 -12.74 -35.62
N GLU A 49 -7.77 -13.17 -36.80
CA GLU A 49 -6.70 -14.18 -36.95
C GLU A 49 -5.31 -13.59 -36.63
N ASP A 50 -5.17 -12.26 -36.61
CA ASP A 50 -3.92 -11.59 -36.19
C ASP A 50 -3.68 -11.66 -34.67
N ILE A 51 -4.62 -12.20 -33.90
CA ILE A 51 -4.52 -12.39 -32.45
C ILE A 51 -4.11 -13.84 -32.15
N GLU A 52 -3.00 -13.98 -31.44
CA GLU A 52 -2.48 -15.27 -30.97
C GLU A 52 -3.43 -15.91 -29.93
N GLU A 53 -3.42 -17.23 -29.82
CA GLU A 53 -4.34 -17.99 -28.94
C GLU A 53 -4.32 -17.60 -27.46
N ASN A 54 -3.21 -17.08 -26.96
CA ASN A 54 -3.05 -16.65 -25.57
C ASN A 54 -3.16 -15.13 -25.39
N ARG A 55 -3.61 -14.40 -26.40
CA ARG A 55 -3.71 -12.95 -26.40
C ARG A 55 -5.13 -12.47 -26.60
N MET A 56 -5.41 -11.31 -26.04
CA MET A 56 -6.60 -10.52 -26.30
C MET A 56 -6.17 -9.21 -26.95
N GLY A 57 -6.73 -8.89 -28.11
CA GLY A 57 -6.57 -7.60 -28.75
C GLY A 57 -7.51 -6.58 -28.13
N ILE A 58 -7.02 -5.36 -27.89
CA ILE A 58 -7.87 -4.25 -27.46
C ILE A 58 -7.64 -3.10 -28.44
N SER A 59 -8.73 -2.54 -28.98
CA SER A 59 -8.65 -1.43 -29.91
C SER A 59 -7.98 -0.20 -29.28
N TYR A 60 -7.29 0.58 -30.11
CA TYR A 60 -6.56 1.77 -29.66
C TYR A 60 -7.45 2.74 -28.89
N SER A 61 -8.67 3.02 -29.39
CA SER A 61 -9.59 3.97 -28.78
C SER A 61 -9.99 3.60 -27.35
N LEU A 62 -10.16 2.31 -27.05
CA LEU A 62 -10.49 1.85 -25.71
C LEU A 62 -9.32 2.04 -24.73
N MET A 63 -8.10 1.81 -25.20
CA MET A 63 -6.92 1.78 -24.33
C MET A 63 -6.00 2.99 -24.51
N ALA A 64 -6.33 3.96 -25.37
CA ALA A 64 -5.51 5.13 -25.60
C ALA A 64 -5.07 5.88 -24.34
N PRO A 65 -5.92 6.01 -23.28
CA PRO A 65 -5.51 6.66 -22.05
C PRO A 65 -4.56 5.83 -21.19
N PHE A 66 -4.43 4.50 -21.44
CA PHE A 66 -3.71 3.59 -20.56
C PHE A 66 -2.45 3.01 -21.19
N THR A 67 -1.45 2.82 -20.33
CA THR A 67 -0.29 1.97 -20.61
C THR A 67 -0.65 0.56 -20.25
N VAL A 68 -0.68 -0.33 -21.23
CA VAL A 68 -0.90 -1.76 -21.02
C VAL A 68 0.38 -2.47 -21.41
N PRO A 69 1.09 -3.09 -20.44
CA PRO A 69 2.26 -3.89 -20.76
C PRO A 69 1.84 -5.12 -21.59
N ASP A 70 2.56 -5.39 -22.67
CA ASP A 70 2.32 -6.51 -23.58
C ASP A 70 3.02 -7.81 -23.15
N ASP A 71 3.89 -7.71 -22.14
CA ASP A 71 4.69 -8.79 -21.57
C ASP A 71 4.19 -9.31 -20.21
N ILE A 72 3.05 -8.80 -19.73
CA ILE A 72 2.39 -9.25 -18.50
C ILE A 72 1.27 -10.24 -18.83
N ASP A 73 1.33 -11.40 -18.18
CA ASP A 73 0.23 -12.36 -18.19
C ASP A 73 -0.85 -11.89 -17.20
N PHE A 74 -2.10 -11.80 -17.67
CA PHE A 74 -3.25 -11.42 -16.86
C PHE A 74 -4.17 -12.62 -16.63
N GLU A 75 -4.68 -12.77 -15.44
CA GLU A 75 -5.83 -13.61 -15.21
C GLU A 75 -7.06 -12.99 -15.84
N TYR A 76 -8.01 -13.84 -16.23
CA TYR A 76 -9.31 -13.38 -16.70
C TYR A 76 -10.41 -14.30 -16.19
N ARG A 77 -11.59 -13.72 -15.99
CA ARG A 77 -12.77 -14.45 -15.55
C ARG A 77 -14.02 -13.86 -16.20
N LYS A 78 -14.79 -14.69 -16.89
CA LYS A 78 -16.10 -14.29 -17.43
C LYS A 78 -17.22 -14.76 -16.50
N GLU A 79 -18.09 -13.84 -16.14
CA GLU A 79 -19.28 -14.08 -15.33
C GLU A 79 -20.50 -13.44 -16.02
N GLY A 80 -21.33 -14.28 -16.65
CA GLY A 80 -22.43 -13.76 -17.50
C GLY A 80 -21.87 -12.89 -18.62
N ASN A 81 -22.33 -11.65 -18.71
CA ASN A 81 -21.87 -10.66 -19.67
C ASN A 81 -20.71 -9.78 -19.16
N VAL A 82 -20.06 -10.14 -18.05
CA VAL A 82 -18.93 -9.39 -17.48
C VAL A 82 -17.64 -10.15 -17.67
N LEU A 83 -16.63 -9.48 -18.23
CA LEU A 83 -15.26 -9.99 -18.35
C LEU A 83 -14.35 -9.20 -17.40
N HIS A 84 -13.84 -9.86 -16.38
CA HIS A 84 -12.83 -9.31 -15.47
C HIS A 84 -11.43 -9.65 -16.00
N ILE A 85 -10.55 -8.64 -16.07
CA ILE A 85 -9.15 -8.75 -16.44
C ILE A 85 -8.30 -8.19 -15.29
N GLY A 86 -7.30 -8.90 -14.89
CA GLY A 86 -6.45 -8.46 -13.79
C GLY A 86 -5.73 -9.61 -13.09
N PRO A 87 -5.42 -9.45 -11.79
CA PRO A 87 -5.71 -8.27 -10.96
C PRO A 87 -4.91 -7.03 -11.34
N VAL A 88 -5.46 -5.84 -11.06
CA VAL A 88 -4.73 -4.56 -11.05
C VAL A 88 -4.62 -4.10 -9.61
N LEU A 89 -3.41 -4.17 -9.04
CA LEU A 89 -3.13 -3.87 -7.64
C LEU A 89 -2.33 -2.57 -7.55
N GLY A 90 -2.67 -1.74 -6.59
CA GLY A 90 -2.02 -0.45 -6.38
C GLY A 90 -1.30 -0.34 -5.04
N ILE A 91 -0.11 0.23 -5.02
CA ILE A 91 0.60 0.62 -3.81
C ILE A 91 0.75 2.14 -3.80
N VAL A 92 0.02 2.81 -2.90
CA VAL A 92 0.17 4.25 -2.74
C VAL A 92 1.40 4.60 -1.90
N ARG A 93 2.31 5.43 -2.47
CA ARG A 93 3.56 5.82 -1.83
C ARG A 93 3.87 7.30 -2.05
N GLY A 94 3.88 8.07 -0.97
CA GLY A 94 4.20 9.51 -1.02
C GLY A 94 3.07 10.40 -1.53
N ASN A 95 3.35 11.69 -1.57
CA ASN A 95 2.37 12.68 -2.02
C ASN A 95 2.54 13.03 -3.50
N ASN A 96 3.76 12.96 -4.04
CA ASN A 96 4.10 13.44 -5.38
C ASN A 96 5.13 12.55 -6.09
N PHE A 97 5.26 12.71 -7.38
CA PHE A 97 6.18 11.96 -8.24
C PHE A 97 7.65 12.09 -7.83
N PRO A 98 8.21 13.27 -7.54
CA PRO A 98 9.61 13.38 -7.11
C PRO A 98 9.92 12.54 -5.87
N HIS A 99 9.01 12.48 -4.90
CA HIS A 99 9.16 11.63 -3.73
C HIS A 99 9.09 10.14 -4.11
N LEU A 100 8.10 9.76 -4.91
CA LEU A 100 7.96 8.38 -5.38
C LEU A 100 9.20 7.91 -6.14
N ASN A 101 9.67 8.70 -7.10
CA ASN A 101 10.83 8.35 -7.93
C ASN A 101 12.09 8.10 -7.10
N ARG A 102 12.35 8.93 -6.08
CA ARG A 102 13.48 8.72 -5.14
C ARG A 102 13.31 7.49 -4.25
N SER A 103 12.10 7.07 -3.95
CA SER A 103 11.81 6.03 -2.95
C SER A 103 11.25 4.73 -3.52
N LYS A 104 11.05 4.62 -4.85
CA LYS A 104 10.44 3.44 -5.48
C LYS A 104 11.22 2.15 -5.24
N ASN A 105 12.55 2.20 -5.23
CA ASN A 105 13.38 1.02 -4.99
C ASN A 105 13.21 0.40 -3.59
N ILE A 106 12.73 1.16 -2.61
CA ILE A 106 12.38 0.63 -1.28
C ILE A 106 11.22 -0.37 -1.37
N LEU A 107 10.43 -0.29 -2.44
CA LEU A 107 9.28 -1.17 -2.66
C LEU A 107 9.65 -2.46 -3.40
N LEU A 108 10.87 -2.62 -3.89
CA LEU A 108 11.30 -3.85 -4.59
C LEU A 108 10.96 -5.14 -3.85
N PRO A 109 11.19 -5.27 -2.53
CA PRO A 109 10.82 -6.49 -1.80
C PRO A 109 9.33 -6.82 -1.81
N TRP A 110 8.47 -5.85 -2.16
CA TRP A 110 7.02 -5.99 -2.21
C TRP A 110 6.49 -6.35 -3.59
N VAL A 111 7.30 -6.14 -4.63
CA VAL A 111 6.87 -6.28 -6.03
C VAL A 111 7.75 -7.22 -6.86
N LYS A 112 8.92 -7.61 -6.37
CA LYS A 112 9.87 -8.41 -7.15
C LYS A 112 9.33 -9.77 -7.62
N ASP A 113 8.41 -10.33 -6.87
CA ASP A 113 7.82 -11.65 -7.13
C ASP A 113 6.38 -11.56 -7.67
N TYR A 114 5.94 -10.37 -8.14
CA TYR A 114 4.57 -10.17 -8.57
C TYR A 114 4.21 -10.90 -9.89
N HIS A 115 5.20 -11.32 -10.66
CA HIS A 115 4.99 -12.13 -11.86
C HIS A 115 4.23 -13.44 -11.57
N ASN A 116 4.22 -13.89 -10.31
CA ASN A 116 3.42 -15.05 -9.86
C ASN A 116 1.93 -14.71 -9.67
N ILE A 117 1.53 -13.43 -9.83
CA ILE A 117 0.16 -12.99 -9.58
C ILE A 117 -0.69 -12.99 -10.86
N ASN A 118 -0.06 -13.08 -12.04
CA ASN A 118 -0.72 -12.93 -13.33
C ASN A 118 -1.58 -11.67 -13.41
N GLY A 119 -0.95 -10.52 -13.19
CA GLY A 119 -1.63 -9.25 -13.16
C GLY A 119 -0.68 -8.07 -13.03
N LEU A 120 -1.21 -6.88 -12.86
CA LEU A 120 -0.44 -5.63 -12.84
C LEU A 120 -0.31 -5.08 -11.41
N VAL A 121 0.91 -4.78 -10.97
CA VAL A 121 1.17 -4.08 -9.72
C VAL A 121 1.74 -2.70 -10.00
N ILE A 122 1.03 -1.67 -9.56
CA ILE A 122 1.36 -0.27 -9.82
C ILE A 122 1.73 0.42 -8.52
N ILE A 123 2.78 1.23 -8.54
CA ILE A 123 3.10 2.15 -7.45
C ILE A 123 2.81 3.58 -7.90
N PHE A 124 2.11 4.36 -7.08
CA PHE A 124 1.71 5.72 -7.45
C PHE A 124 1.67 6.67 -6.25
N PRO A 125 1.87 8.00 -6.46
CA PRO A 125 1.71 9.01 -5.43
C PRO A 125 0.28 9.56 -5.41
N LEU A 126 -0.13 10.19 -4.31
CA LEU A 126 -1.48 10.77 -4.19
C LEU A 126 -1.79 11.83 -5.26
N SER A 127 -0.80 12.67 -5.65
CA SER A 127 -0.99 13.72 -6.66
C SER A 127 -1.23 13.19 -8.07
N ALA A 128 -1.05 11.89 -8.29
CA ALA A 128 -1.19 11.27 -9.60
C ALA A 128 -2.47 10.43 -9.74
N VAL A 129 -3.43 10.69 -8.87
CA VAL A 129 -4.78 10.10 -8.95
C VAL A 129 -5.68 11.05 -9.72
N TYR A 130 -6.21 10.59 -10.84
CA TYR A 130 -7.12 11.34 -11.72
C TYR A 130 -8.54 10.80 -11.54
N GLU A 131 -9.27 11.42 -10.60
CA GLU A 131 -10.58 10.95 -10.13
C GLU A 131 -11.60 10.84 -11.29
N GLY A 132 -11.74 11.89 -12.09
CA GLY A 132 -12.68 11.91 -13.22
C GLY A 132 -12.36 10.89 -14.32
N ALA A 133 -11.10 10.52 -14.49
CA ALA A 133 -10.66 9.52 -15.47
C ALA A 133 -10.56 8.12 -14.89
N GLN A 134 -10.84 7.94 -13.61
CA GLN A 134 -10.63 6.68 -12.87
C GLN A 134 -9.27 6.04 -13.17
N SER A 135 -8.23 6.87 -13.17
CA SER A 135 -6.88 6.46 -13.57
C SER A 135 -5.81 6.96 -12.59
N VAL A 136 -4.65 6.36 -12.67
CA VAL A 136 -3.47 6.77 -11.92
C VAL A 136 -2.26 6.85 -12.85
N LYS A 137 -1.40 7.83 -12.61
CA LYS A 137 -0.06 7.84 -13.19
C LYS A 137 0.92 7.26 -12.17
N GLY A 138 1.75 6.32 -12.60
CA GLY A 138 2.64 5.61 -11.67
C GLY A 138 3.74 4.86 -12.38
N PHE A 139 4.30 3.89 -11.67
CA PHE A 139 5.27 2.94 -12.22
C PHE A 139 4.75 1.52 -12.00
N TYR A 140 4.96 0.65 -12.97
CA TYR A 140 4.90 -0.78 -12.74
C TYR A 140 6.31 -1.38 -12.71
N TYR A 141 6.43 -2.53 -12.06
CA TYR A 141 7.68 -3.26 -12.03
C TYR A 141 7.71 -4.27 -13.16
N ASN A 142 8.66 -4.10 -14.08
CA ASN A 142 8.88 -5.02 -15.18
C ASN A 142 10.02 -5.99 -14.82
N SER A 143 9.68 -7.23 -14.50
CA SER A 143 10.65 -8.28 -14.18
C SER A 143 11.43 -8.74 -15.41
N ASN A 144 10.85 -8.59 -16.59
CA ASN A 144 11.43 -9.02 -17.87
C ASN A 144 12.47 -8.01 -18.43
N ASN A 145 12.51 -6.80 -17.86
CA ASN A 145 13.45 -5.77 -18.25
C ASN A 145 14.45 -5.44 -17.11
N PRO A 146 15.57 -6.17 -16.97
CA PRO A 146 16.54 -5.93 -15.88
C PRO A 146 17.18 -4.55 -15.90
N GLN A 147 17.26 -3.91 -17.09
CA GLN A 147 17.87 -2.58 -17.24
C GLN A 147 16.91 -1.46 -16.86
N LYS A 148 15.61 -1.66 -17.09
CA LYS A 148 14.56 -0.68 -16.79
C LYS A 148 13.43 -1.32 -16.00
N ARG A 149 13.73 -1.72 -14.77
CA ARG A 149 12.77 -2.43 -13.88
C ARG A 149 11.54 -1.63 -13.51
N TRP A 150 11.57 -0.31 -13.58
CA TRP A 150 10.45 0.57 -13.30
C TRP A 150 10.06 1.33 -14.54
N GLU A 151 8.90 1.02 -15.07
CA GLU A 151 8.34 1.70 -16.23
C GLU A 151 7.19 2.61 -15.82
N GLU A 152 7.25 3.87 -16.29
CA GLU A 152 6.25 4.88 -16.02
C GLU A 152 5.10 4.76 -17.02
N GLY A 153 3.87 4.95 -16.52
CA GLY A 153 2.69 4.93 -17.37
C GLY A 153 1.45 5.51 -16.70
N ASN A 154 0.40 5.60 -17.49
CA ASN A 154 -0.96 5.83 -17.04
C ASN A 154 -1.69 4.49 -16.97
N PHE A 155 -2.35 4.23 -15.86
CA PHE A 155 -3.02 2.96 -15.63
C PHE A 155 -4.46 3.18 -15.18
N PRO A 156 -5.37 2.24 -15.41
CA PRO A 156 -6.67 2.28 -14.76
C PRO A 156 -6.50 2.30 -13.25
N PHE A 157 -7.42 2.93 -12.53
CA PHE A 157 -7.37 2.90 -11.07
C PHE A 157 -7.41 1.45 -10.58
N PRO A 158 -6.54 1.06 -9.63
CA PRO A 158 -6.44 -0.32 -9.17
C PRO A 158 -7.73 -0.85 -8.55
N SER A 159 -8.01 -2.13 -8.73
CA SER A 159 -9.14 -2.81 -8.09
C SER A 159 -8.95 -3.01 -6.59
N ALA A 160 -7.71 -2.98 -6.11
CA ALA A 160 -7.35 -2.96 -4.69
C ALA A 160 -6.14 -2.06 -4.46
N VAL A 161 -6.10 -1.34 -3.35
CA VAL A 161 -5.01 -0.41 -3.02
C VAL A 161 -4.44 -0.74 -1.64
N PHE A 162 -3.11 -0.84 -1.58
CA PHE A 162 -2.36 -0.95 -0.33
C PHE A 162 -1.69 0.38 0.02
N ASN A 163 -2.00 0.92 1.19
CA ASN A 163 -1.38 2.16 1.67
C ASN A 163 0.00 1.90 2.28
N LYS A 164 1.05 2.34 1.60
CA LYS A 164 2.44 2.34 2.08
C LYS A 164 2.97 3.75 2.36
N LYS A 165 2.10 4.74 2.37
CA LYS A 165 2.45 6.13 2.69
C LYS A 165 2.52 6.35 4.19
N THR A 166 3.62 6.94 4.65
CA THR A 166 3.75 7.39 6.04
C THR A 166 2.80 8.56 6.33
N GLY A 167 2.10 8.52 7.46
CA GLY A 167 1.15 9.56 7.86
C GLY A 167 -0.25 9.44 7.24
N GLY A 168 -0.55 8.30 6.57
CA GLY A 168 -1.85 8.04 5.97
C GLY A 168 -2.14 8.85 4.70
N VAL A 169 -3.33 8.72 4.14
CA VAL A 169 -3.72 9.37 2.87
C VAL A 169 -4.66 10.56 3.05
N GLY A 170 -5.13 10.83 4.27
CA GLY A 170 -6.15 11.86 4.54
C GLY A 170 -7.58 11.38 4.23
N LYS A 171 -8.57 12.09 4.79
CA LYS A 171 -9.99 11.67 4.72
C LYS A 171 -10.52 11.59 3.28
N ARG A 172 -10.19 12.60 2.43
CA ARG A 172 -10.64 12.66 1.02
C ARG A 172 -10.19 11.44 0.23
N TYR A 173 -8.88 11.16 0.22
CA TYR A 173 -8.35 10.01 -0.54
C TYR A 173 -8.77 8.67 0.04
N ARG A 174 -8.99 8.58 1.36
CA ARG A 174 -9.53 7.38 1.97
C ARG A 174 -10.91 7.06 1.39
N ARG A 175 -11.83 8.03 1.44
CA ARG A 175 -13.18 7.86 0.90
C ARG A 175 -13.14 7.49 -0.58
N LEU A 176 -12.36 8.23 -1.38
CA LEU A 176 -12.19 7.97 -2.81
C LEU A 176 -11.69 6.54 -3.09
N PHE A 177 -10.67 6.09 -2.34
CA PHE A 177 -10.11 4.76 -2.54
C PHE A 177 -11.07 3.66 -2.08
N GLU A 178 -11.77 3.86 -0.98
CA GLU A 178 -12.82 2.94 -0.51
C GLU A 178 -13.95 2.81 -1.54
N GLU A 179 -14.39 3.90 -2.15
CA GLU A 179 -15.40 3.92 -3.21
C GLU A 179 -14.90 3.21 -4.49
N LEU A 180 -13.76 3.64 -5.04
CA LEU A 180 -13.22 3.10 -6.29
C LEU A 180 -12.81 1.62 -6.20
N THR A 181 -12.38 1.15 -5.03
CA THR A 181 -11.97 -0.25 -4.83
C THR A 181 -13.07 -1.12 -4.23
N ASN A 182 -14.26 -0.58 -4.04
CA ASN A 182 -15.35 -1.27 -3.32
C ASN A 182 -14.87 -1.83 -1.96
N GLY A 183 -14.26 -0.97 -1.16
CA GLY A 183 -13.75 -1.29 0.18
C GLY A 183 -12.40 -2.03 0.23
N ARG A 184 -11.77 -2.35 -0.91
CA ARG A 184 -10.47 -3.04 -0.94
C ARG A 184 -9.29 -2.06 -0.80
N PHE A 185 -9.39 -1.17 0.19
CA PHE A 185 -8.32 -0.24 0.58
C PHE A 185 -7.66 -0.71 1.88
N ILE A 186 -6.52 -1.39 1.76
CA ILE A 186 -5.79 -2.02 2.85
C ILE A 186 -4.85 -1.01 3.51
N ASN A 187 -4.72 -1.09 4.83
CA ASN A 187 -3.90 -0.18 5.64
C ASN A 187 -4.33 1.29 5.46
N SER A 188 -5.63 1.51 5.34
CA SER A 188 -6.26 2.80 5.01
C SER A 188 -6.01 3.88 6.06
N SER A 189 -5.80 3.50 7.31
CA SER A 189 -5.45 4.41 8.42
C SER A 189 -4.18 3.98 9.12
N GLY A 190 -3.32 4.97 9.45
CA GLY A 190 -2.22 4.73 10.37
C GLY A 190 -2.77 4.55 11.78
N THR A 191 -2.54 3.40 12.40
CA THR A 191 -2.87 3.15 13.79
C THR A 191 -1.71 3.59 14.67
N GLY A 192 -1.98 4.48 15.63
CA GLY A 192 -1.00 4.85 16.66
C GLY A 192 -0.76 3.70 17.63
N LYS A 193 0.34 3.76 18.38
CA LYS A 193 0.68 2.71 19.36
C LYS A 193 -0.39 2.57 20.44
N TRP A 194 -1.02 3.67 20.83
CA TRP A 194 -2.09 3.67 21.82
C TRP A 194 -3.37 3.00 21.29
N GLU A 195 -3.78 3.34 20.09
CA GLU A 195 -4.96 2.76 19.45
C GLU A 195 -4.77 1.26 19.23
N PHE A 196 -3.59 0.85 18.78
CA PHE A 196 -3.24 -0.56 18.63
C PHE A 196 -3.28 -1.30 19.98
N PHE A 197 -2.62 -0.74 21.02
CA PHE A 197 -2.66 -1.30 22.36
C PHE A 197 -4.10 -1.44 22.88
N SER A 198 -4.90 -0.37 22.76
CA SER A 198 -6.28 -0.36 23.23
C SER A 198 -7.13 -1.43 22.55
N ALA A 199 -6.97 -1.61 21.25
CA ALA A 199 -7.70 -2.65 20.51
C ALA A 199 -7.37 -4.06 21.00
N ILE A 200 -6.08 -4.35 21.25
CA ILE A 200 -5.64 -5.66 21.76
C ILE A 200 -6.01 -5.84 23.24
N PHE A 201 -5.83 -4.81 24.05
CA PHE A 201 -6.09 -4.87 25.49
C PHE A 201 -7.57 -5.03 25.84
N ASN A 202 -8.46 -4.45 25.04
CA ASN A 202 -9.91 -4.56 25.23
C ASN A 202 -10.49 -5.89 24.74
N ASN A 203 -9.71 -6.71 24.03
CA ASN A 203 -10.14 -8.04 23.63
C ASN A 203 -9.68 -9.09 24.67
N PRO A 204 -10.59 -9.83 25.31
CA PRO A 204 -10.24 -10.82 26.34
C PRO A 204 -9.21 -11.87 25.89
N GLU A 205 -9.26 -12.32 24.64
CA GLU A 205 -8.36 -13.35 24.09
C GLU A 205 -6.93 -12.86 23.90
N THR A 206 -6.76 -11.54 23.66
CA THR A 206 -5.45 -10.96 23.35
C THR A 206 -4.89 -10.08 24.45
N LYS A 207 -5.70 -9.70 25.45
CA LYS A 207 -5.28 -8.84 26.57
C LYS A 207 -4.00 -9.28 27.26
N SER A 208 -3.81 -10.58 27.47
CA SER A 208 -2.63 -11.15 28.12
C SER A 208 -1.37 -11.14 27.22
N LYS A 209 -1.50 -10.82 25.93
CA LYS A 209 -0.40 -10.83 24.96
C LYS A 209 0.34 -9.50 24.85
N VAL A 210 -0.14 -8.45 25.52
CA VAL A 210 0.49 -7.13 25.50
C VAL A 210 0.93 -6.72 26.90
N PRO A 211 2.09 -6.05 27.04
CA PRO A 211 2.53 -5.51 28.31
C PRO A 211 1.58 -4.41 28.79
N TYR A 212 1.43 -4.28 30.09
CA TYR A 212 0.65 -3.19 30.66
C TYR A 212 1.16 -1.83 30.17
N THR A 213 0.27 -0.97 29.74
CA THR A 213 0.59 0.30 29.11
C THR A 213 -0.41 1.36 29.53
N GLU A 214 0.05 2.53 29.92
CA GLU A 214 -0.75 3.70 30.22
C GLU A 214 -0.31 4.92 29.38
N LYS A 215 -1.20 5.89 29.26
CA LYS A 215 -0.79 7.21 28.74
C LYS A 215 -0.03 7.93 29.82
N PHE A 216 1.09 8.54 29.45
CA PHE A 216 1.83 9.41 30.35
C PHE A 216 0.95 10.61 30.76
N GLN A 217 0.77 10.82 32.04
CA GLN A 217 0.05 11.93 32.63
C GLN A 217 1.00 12.91 33.29
N ASP A 218 1.81 12.40 34.22
CA ASP A 218 2.78 13.16 34.98
C ASP A 218 3.95 12.28 35.49
N PHE A 219 4.91 12.90 36.13
CA PHE A 219 6.08 12.19 36.67
C PHE A 219 5.76 11.37 37.93
N GLN A 220 4.74 11.71 38.69
CA GLN A 220 4.33 10.93 39.84
C GLN A 220 3.82 9.55 39.40
N GLN A 221 3.00 9.53 38.36
CA GLN A 221 2.58 8.27 37.71
C GLN A 221 3.77 7.46 37.21
N LEU A 222 4.74 8.12 36.54
CA LEU A 222 5.95 7.46 36.02
C LEU A 222 6.75 6.80 37.14
N PHE A 223 7.02 7.50 38.22
CA PHE A 223 7.76 6.94 39.36
C PHE A 223 6.99 5.83 40.07
N THR A 224 5.68 5.97 40.23
CA THR A 224 4.83 4.89 40.77
C THR A 224 4.94 3.62 39.90
N MET A 225 4.84 3.75 38.59
CA MET A 225 5.01 2.61 37.68
C MET A 225 6.45 2.06 37.72
N LEU A 226 7.46 2.94 37.75
CA LEU A 226 8.86 2.53 37.78
C LEU A 226 9.19 1.76 39.07
N ASN A 227 8.65 2.21 40.21
CA ASN A 227 8.76 1.51 41.47
C ASN A 227 8.09 0.12 41.46
N LYS A 228 6.95 0.00 40.76
CA LYS A 228 6.18 -1.24 40.63
C LYS A 228 6.83 -2.26 39.68
N TYR A 229 7.34 -1.81 38.53
CA TYR A 229 7.79 -2.69 37.45
C TYR A 229 9.31 -2.75 37.28
N GLY A 230 10.07 -1.84 37.89
CA GLY A 230 11.53 -1.74 37.76
C GLY A 230 12.04 -1.23 36.41
N VAL A 231 11.31 -1.45 35.33
CA VAL A 231 11.68 -1.05 33.97
C VAL A 231 10.45 -0.51 33.22
N LEU A 232 10.59 0.66 32.62
CA LEU A 232 9.57 1.27 31.78
C LEU A 232 10.11 1.59 30.40
N TYR A 233 9.20 1.59 29.41
CA TYR A 233 9.47 2.06 28.04
C TYR A 233 8.55 3.21 27.69
N LEU A 234 9.10 4.42 27.60
CA LEU A 234 8.40 5.60 27.11
C LEU A 234 8.42 5.58 25.58
N LYS A 235 7.25 5.67 24.96
CA LYS A 235 7.09 5.57 23.50
C LYS A 235 6.21 6.72 23.02
N ARG A 236 6.60 7.37 21.92
CA ARG A 236 5.71 8.31 21.25
C ARG A 236 4.48 7.58 20.72
N ARG A 237 3.33 8.24 20.73
CA ARG A 237 2.09 7.72 20.15
C ARG A 237 2.27 7.30 18.69
N TYR A 238 2.96 8.14 17.92
CA TYR A 238 3.33 7.88 16.53
C TYR A 238 4.84 7.72 16.40
N GLY A 239 5.26 6.93 15.43
CA GLY A 239 6.68 6.66 15.16
C GLY A 239 6.91 5.19 14.81
N SER A 240 8.04 4.92 14.18
CA SER A 240 8.42 3.59 13.69
C SER A 240 9.90 3.31 13.93
N ARG A 241 10.32 2.06 13.68
CA ARG A 241 11.72 1.60 13.72
C ARG A 241 12.43 1.78 15.08
N GLY A 242 11.68 1.88 16.17
CA GLY A 242 12.26 2.04 17.49
C GLY A 242 12.77 3.45 17.82
N TYR A 243 12.70 4.40 16.89
CA TYR A 243 13.20 5.76 17.15
C TYR A 243 12.34 6.49 18.19
N GLY A 244 13.05 7.16 19.12
CA GLY A 244 12.42 7.91 20.21
C GLY A 244 11.83 7.01 21.30
N ILE A 245 12.22 5.75 21.38
CA ILE A 245 11.96 4.91 22.55
C ILE A 245 12.99 5.24 23.62
N ILE A 246 12.50 5.47 24.84
CA ILE A 246 13.31 5.71 26.01
C ILE A 246 13.00 4.57 26.98
N GLN A 247 14.01 3.79 27.34
CA GLN A 247 13.93 2.83 28.44
C GLN A 247 14.41 3.52 29.72
N VAL A 248 13.65 3.38 30.79
CA VAL A 248 14.03 3.83 32.13
C VAL A 248 14.06 2.60 33.04
N LYS A 249 15.20 2.39 33.70
CA LYS A 249 15.37 1.33 34.69
C LYS A 249 15.64 1.92 36.06
N LYS A 250 15.04 1.35 37.08
CA LYS A 250 15.39 1.57 38.47
C LYS A 250 16.37 0.46 38.87
N LEU A 251 17.57 0.84 39.30
CA LEU A 251 18.57 -0.04 39.92
C LEU A 251 18.58 0.22 41.43
N GLU A 252 19.39 -0.53 42.18
CA GLU A 252 19.39 -0.42 43.62
C GLU A 252 19.65 1.01 44.14
N ASN A 253 20.65 1.70 43.56
CA ASN A 253 21.09 3.01 44.03
C ASN A 253 21.04 4.10 42.94
N LEU A 254 20.54 3.79 41.73
CA LEU A 254 20.49 4.77 40.64
C LEU A 254 19.40 4.42 39.60
N TYR A 255 19.19 5.35 38.71
CA TYR A 255 18.32 5.19 37.53
C TYR A 255 19.16 5.19 36.27
N GLU A 256 18.89 4.26 35.36
CA GLU A 256 19.51 4.21 34.03
C GLU A 256 18.47 4.56 32.95
N VAL A 257 18.82 5.49 32.07
CA VAL A 257 18.03 5.84 30.92
C VAL A 257 18.77 5.43 29.66
N THR A 258 18.17 4.54 28.86
CA THR A 258 18.70 4.17 27.55
C THR A 258 17.82 4.75 26.44
N ARG A 259 18.43 5.49 25.52
CA ARG A 259 17.76 6.09 24.36
C ARG A 259 18.22 5.43 23.07
N VAL A 260 17.26 5.04 22.23
CA VAL A 260 17.53 4.54 20.87
C VAL A 260 17.65 5.75 19.93
N LEU A 261 18.85 6.02 19.46
CA LEU A 261 19.15 6.96 18.39
C LEU A 261 19.24 6.21 17.06
N LYS A 262 19.38 6.93 15.94
CA LYS A 262 19.26 6.35 14.59
C LYS A 262 20.05 5.04 14.39
N ASP A 263 21.29 4.99 14.83
CA ASP A 263 22.17 3.83 14.66
C ASP A 263 22.94 3.46 15.93
N THR A 264 22.62 4.12 17.06
CA THR A 264 23.33 3.95 18.33
C THR A 264 22.36 3.97 19.52
N GLN A 265 22.84 3.47 20.65
CA GLN A 265 22.17 3.63 21.93
C GLN A 265 23.01 4.53 22.82
N LYS A 266 22.35 5.47 23.50
CA LYS A 266 22.98 6.29 24.51
C LYS A 266 22.42 5.95 25.88
N LYS A 267 23.29 5.79 26.85
CA LYS A 267 22.96 5.56 28.25
C LYS A 267 23.37 6.75 29.09
N ASP A 268 22.46 7.16 29.96
CA ASP A 268 22.67 8.20 30.94
C ASP A 268 22.24 7.65 32.32
N GLN A 269 22.92 8.02 33.42
CA GLN A 269 22.66 7.54 34.79
C GLN A 269 22.37 8.71 35.73
N PHE A 270 21.49 8.50 36.69
CA PHE A 270 21.02 9.52 37.64
C PHE A 270 20.90 8.91 39.04
N GLU A 271 21.35 9.61 40.07
CA GLU A 271 21.28 9.15 41.43
C GLU A 271 19.93 9.47 42.09
N THR A 272 19.24 10.48 41.63
CA THR A 272 17.99 10.97 42.24
C THR A 272 16.81 11.02 41.23
N GLU A 273 15.59 10.91 41.78
CA GLU A 273 14.37 11.13 40.99
C GLU A 273 14.29 12.56 40.41
N ILE A 274 14.85 13.54 41.09
CA ILE A 274 14.86 14.95 40.67
C ILE A 274 15.71 15.11 39.40
N GLU A 275 16.90 14.54 39.38
CA GLU A 275 17.79 14.58 38.22
C GLU A 275 17.16 13.83 37.01
N LEU A 276 16.64 12.63 37.27
CA LEU A 276 15.95 11.85 36.24
C LEU A 276 14.76 12.62 35.65
N LYS A 277 13.94 13.24 36.52
CA LYS A 277 12.82 14.07 36.12
C LYS A 277 13.24 15.21 35.20
N SER A 278 14.22 16.02 35.64
CA SER A 278 14.75 17.17 34.89
C SER A 278 15.25 16.74 33.50
N PHE A 279 15.97 15.62 33.45
CA PHE A 279 16.46 15.07 32.19
C PHE A 279 15.33 14.63 31.26
N LEU A 280 14.34 13.88 31.77
CA LEU A 280 13.20 13.40 30.99
C LEU A 280 12.30 14.54 30.53
N GLU A 281 12.09 15.58 31.33
CA GLU A 281 11.36 16.80 30.92
C GLU A 281 11.99 17.43 29.68
N GLY A 282 13.32 17.57 29.67
CA GLY A 282 14.05 18.08 28.52
C GLY A 282 13.95 17.23 27.25
N LEU A 283 13.68 15.92 27.39
CA LEU A 283 13.48 15.00 26.27
C LEU A 283 12.02 15.00 25.76
N ILE A 284 11.06 15.07 26.67
CA ILE A 284 9.62 15.00 26.34
C ILE A 284 9.19 16.31 25.65
N THR A 285 9.61 17.49 26.16
CA THR A 285 9.28 18.79 25.58
C THR A 285 9.88 19.01 24.18
N ARG A 286 11.07 18.49 23.90
CA ARG A 286 11.72 18.59 22.57
C ARG A 286 11.09 17.67 21.51
N ASN A 287 10.24 16.77 21.90
CA ASN A 287 9.77 15.67 21.07
C ASN A 287 8.24 15.54 21.05
N GLY A 288 7.50 16.47 21.65
CA GLY A 288 6.03 16.54 21.70
C GLY A 288 5.36 16.94 20.42
#